data_9239a977d0b15a29af42301d37e06b47
#
_entry.id   9239a977d0b15a29af42301d37e06b47
#
_cell.length_a   1.000
_cell.length_b   1.000
_cell.length_c   1.000
_cell.angle_alpha   90.00
_cell.angle_beta   90.00
_cell.angle_gamma   90.00
#
_symmetry.space_group_name_H-M   'P 1'
#
loop_
_entity.id
_entity.type
_entity.pdbx_description
1 polymer ?
#
loop_
_entity_poly.entity_id
_entity_poly.type
_entity_poly.pdbx_seq_one_letter_code
_entity_poly.pdbx_strand_id
1 'polypeptide(L)'
;MKKLTGLLAISALLLPAQAFASLAMGAKAPDFTTQGALAGKTFKLNLSSELRKGPVVLYFFPAAFTPGCTVEAHEFAEASDAFRKAGARVVGLSADPIE
;
A
#
# COMPACT_ATOMS: atom_id res chain seq x y z
N MET A 1 -7.24 -63.18 -22.67
CA MET A 1 -6.30 -62.07 -22.62
C MET A 1 -7.04 -60.83 -22.13
N LYS A 2 -6.82 -60.48 -20.89
CA LYS A 2 -7.44 -59.26 -20.30
C LYS A 2 -6.45 -58.13 -20.38
N LYS A 3 -6.76 -57.14 -21.20
CA LYS A 3 -5.96 -55.91 -21.25
C LYS A 3 -6.32 -55.06 -20.04
N LEU A 4 -5.40 -54.92 -19.08
CA LEU A 4 -5.48 -53.97 -17.98
C LEU A 4 -5.13 -52.57 -18.56
N THR A 5 -6.15 -51.75 -18.79
CA THR A 5 -5.98 -50.37 -19.10
C THR A 5 -5.74 -49.61 -17.80
N GLY A 6 -4.48 -49.27 -17.53
CA GLY A 6 -4.13 -48.47 -16.36
C GLY A 6 -4.62 -47.03 -16.54
N LEU A 7 -5.58 -46.64 -15.73
CA LEU A 7 -6.01 -45.28 -15.60
C LEU A 7 -5.00 -44.52 -14.76
N LEU A 8 -4.11 -43.76 -15.40
CA LEU A 8 -3.24 -42.81 -14.70
C LEU A 8 -4.12 -41.62 -14.24
N ALA A 9 -4.47 -41.65 -12.98
CA ALA A 9 -5.06 -40.50 -12.30
C ALA A 9 -3.96 -39.45 -12.09
N ILE A 10 -3.92 -38.42 -12.94
CA ILE A 10 -3.10 -37.23 -12.71
C ILE A 10 -3.78 -36.40 -11.63
N SER A 11 -3.36 -36.59 -10.38
CA SER A 11 -3.72 -35.71 -9.28
C SER A 11 -2.99 -34.38 -9.49
N ALA A 12 -3.69 -33.40 -10.09
CA ALA A 12 -3.22 -32.04 -10.13
C ALA A 12 -3.19 -31.51 -8.69
N LEU A 13 -2.00 -31.38 -8.12
CA LEU A 13 -1.78 -30.69 -6.85
C LEU A 13 -2.12 -29.20 -7.08
N LEU A 14 -3.32 -28.80 -6.72
CA LEU A 14 -3.70 -27.41 -6.59
C LEU A 14 -2.97 -26.84 -5.36
N LEU A 15 -1.79 -26.27 -5.58
CA LEU A 15 -1.11 -25.49 -4.56
C LEU A 15 -1.97 -24.24 -4.29
N PRO A 16 -2.34 -23.99 -3.02
CA PRO A 16 -3.07 -22.77 -2.70
C PRO A 16 -2.18 -21.56 -3.03
N ALA A 17 -2.65 -20.71 -3.92
CA ALA A 17 -2.02 -19.41 -4.15
C ALA A 17 -2.11 -18.61 -2.85
N GLN A 18 -0.97 -18.40 -2.20
CA GLN A 18 -0.88 -17.56 -1.01
C GLN A 18 -1.09 -16.12 -1.44
N ALA A 19 -2.28 -15.59 -1.21
CA ALA A 19 -2.55 -14.15 -1.37
C ALA A 19 -1.94 -13.41 -0.18
N PHE A 20 -0.80 -12.76 -0.39
CA PHE A 20 -0.21 -11.88 0.63
C PHE A 20 -0.98 -10.57 0.64
N ALA A 21 -1.75 -10.32 1.69
CA ALA A 21 -2.51 -9.08 1.86
C ALA A 21 -1.61 -7.88 2.25
N SER A 22 -0.36 -8.14 2.64
CA SER A 22 0.60 -7.11 3.03
C SER A 22 2.02 -7.50 2.63
N LEU A 23 2.87 -6.50 2.47
CA LEU A 23 4.30 -6.74 2.26
C LEU A 23 4.95 -7.26 3.55
N ALA A 24 5.85 -8.20 3.40
CA ALA A 24 6.68 -8.63 4.51
C ALA A 24 7.62 -7.50 4.94
N MET A 25 7.99 -7.49 6.22
CA MET A 25 8.99 -6.55 6.73
C MET A 25 10.32 -6.72 5.96
N GLY A 26 10.90 -5.60 5.53
CA GLY A 26 12.12 -5.59 4.73
C GLY A 26 11.91 -5.83 3.22
N ALA A 27 10.67 -6.12 2.79
CA ALA A 27 10.39 -6.26 1.36
C ALA A 27 10.40 -4.90 0.66
N LYS A 28 10.84 -4.91 -0.61
CA LYS A 28 10.80 -3.71 -1.44
C LYS A 28 9.35 -3.34 -1.77
N ALA A 29 8.97 -2.10 -1.46
CA ALA A 29 7.66 -1.58 -1.85
C ALA A 29 7.59 -1.40 -3.38
N PRO A 30 6.47 -1.81 -4.02
CA PRO A 30 6.23 -1.50 -5.42
C PRO A 30 6.20 0.01 -5.65
N ASP A 31 6.80 0.48 -6.72
CA ASP A 31 6.69 1.88 -7.10
C ASP A 31 5.30 2.18 -7.68
N PHE A 32 4.81 3.37 -7.42
CA PHE A 32 3.55 3.84 -7.99
C PHE A 32 3.57 5.35 -8.21
N THR A 33 2.68 5.79 -9.08
CA THR A 33 2.41 7.20 -9.32
C THR A 33 0.91 7.44 -9.21
N THR A 34 0.53 8.46 -8.47
CA THR A 34 -0.86 8.85 -8.30
C THR A 34 -0.98 10.37 -8.18
N GLN A 35 -2.21 10.87 -8.13
CA GLN A 35 -2.45 12.26 -7.78
C GLN A 35 -2.55 12.41 -6.26
N GLY A 36 -1.94 13.45 -5.75
CA GLY A 36 -2.04 13.88 -4.37
C GLY A 36 -2.64 15.27 -4.24
N ALA A 37 -3.01 15.64 -3.03
CA ALA A 37 -3.43 16.99 -2.69
C ALA A 37 -2.74 17.45 -1.41
N LEU A 38 -2.31 18.69 -1.41
CA LEU A 38 -1.71 19.34 -0.24
C LEU A 38 -2.15 20.80 -0.21
N ALA A 39 -2.71 21.21 0.91
CA ALA A 39 -3.19 22.57 1.12
C ALA A 39 -4.10 23.07 -0.02
N GLY A 40 -5.02 22.23 -0.48
CA GLY A 40 -5.98 22.56 -1.55
C GLY A 40 -5.40 22.55 -2.97
N LYS A 41 -4.15 22.13 -3.15
CA LYS A 41 -3.51 22.03 -4.47
C LYS A 41 -3.22 20.58 -4.81
N THR A 42 -3.56 20.19 -6.03
CA THR A 42 -3.23 18.86 -6.56
C THR A 42 -1.80 18.82 -7.08
N PHE A 43 -1.17 17.66 -6.93
CA PHE A 43 0.17 17.41 -7.45
C PHE A 43 0.31 15.95 -7.85
N LYS A 44 1.35 15.64 -8.59
CA LYS A 44 1.70 14.26 -8.96
C LYS A 44 2.65 13.69 -7.93
N LEU A 45 2.25 12.58 -7.30
CA LEU A 45 3.06 11.84 -6.34
C LEU A 45 3.66 10.61 -7.01
N ASN A 46 4.97 10.46 -6.91
CA ASN A 46 5.66 9.23 -7.28
C ASN A 46 6.48 8.74 -6.09
N LEU A 47 6.25 7.50 -5.66
CA LEU A 47 6.88 6.95 -4.46
C LEU A 47 8.40 6.95 -4.55
N SER A 48 8.97 6.49 -5.66
CA SER A 48 10.43 6.46 -5.84
C SER A 48 11.06 7.85 -5.75
N SER A 49 10.38 8.86 -6.27
CA SER A 49 10.84 10.25 -6.18
C SER A 49 10.83 10.77 -4.75
N GLU A 50 9.80 10.42 -3.98
CA GLU A 50 9.74 10.81 -2.56
C GLU A 50 10.80 10.08 -1.73
N LEU A 51 11.02 8.79 -1.98
CA LEU A 51 12.03 8.00 -1.28
C LEU A 51 13.47 8.49 -1.51
N ARG A 52 13.75 9.14 -2.62
CA ARG A 52 15.06 9.79 -2.86
C ARG A 52 15.32 10.97 -1.93
N LYS A 53 14.29 11.56 -1.37
CA LYS A 53 14.38 12.69 -0.44
C LYS A 53 14.48 12.27 1.03
N GLY A 54 14.16 11.02 1.35
CA GLY A 54 14.19 10.46 2.69
C GLY A 54 13.13 9.40 2.91
N PRO A 55 13.02 8.85 4.13
CA PRO A 55 12.00 7.88 4.48
C PRO A 55 10.58 8.44 4.26
N VAL A 56 9.67 7.57 3.85
CA VAL A 56 8.25 7.88 3.69
C VAL A 56 7.43 7.00 4.61
N VAL A 57 6.59 7.62 5.44
CA VAL A 57 5.55 6.94 6.20
C VAL A 57 4.28 6.98 5.37
N LEU A 58 3.89 5.82 4.84
CA LEU A 58 2.69 5.68 4.04
C LEU A 58 1.60 5.02 4.87
N TYR A 59 0.47 5.68 5.04
CA TYR A 59 -0.68 5.09 5.72
C TYR A 59 -1.90 5.07 4.80
N PHE A 60 -2.77 4.09 5.01
CA PHE A 60 -3.96 3.90 4.19
C PHE A 60 -5.21 4.20 5.01
N PHE A 61 -6.19 4.84 4.39
CA PHE A 61 -7.48 5.09 5.01
C PHE A 61 -8.61 4.77 4.01
N PRO A 62 -9.73 4.16 4.49
CA PRO A 62 -10.78 3.68 3.59
C PRO A 62 -11.63 4.80 3.01
N ALA A 63 -11.85 5.89 3.74
CA ALA A 63 -12.66 7.02 3.28
C ALA A 63 -12.31 8.30 4.02
N ALA A 64 -12.19 9.40 3.28
CA ALA A 64 -12.01 10.73 3.85
C ALA A 64 -13.25 11.15 4.67
N PHE A 65 -13.06 12.06 5.62
CA PHE A 65 -14.10 12.64 6.50
C PHE A 65 -14.87 11.65 7.37
N THR A 66 -14.41 10.40 7.50
CA THR A 66 -14.92 9.48 8.53
C THR A 66 -14.28 9.78 9.87
N PRO A 67 -14.96 9.52 11.02
CA PRO A 67 -14.42 9.88 12.35
C PRO A 67 -13.04 9.28 12.64
N GLY A 68 -12.84 7.99 12.37
CA GLY A 68 -11.55 7.32 12.60
C GLY A 68 -10.43 7.86 11.73
N CYS A 69 -10.68 8.04 10.43
CA CYS A 69 -9.69 8.61 9.50
C CYS A 69 -9.35 10.07 9.82
N THR A 70 -10.34 10.85 10.29
CA THR A 70 -10.12 12.23 10.71
C THR A 70 -9.22 12.31 11.94
N VAL A 71 -9.42 11.46 12.93
CA VAL A 71 -8.57 11.40 14.12
C VAL A 71 -7.14 11.00 13.75
N GLU A 72 -6.96 9.98 12.94
CA GLU A 72 -5.62 9.54 12.49
C GLU A 72 -4.90 10.64 11.72
N ALA A 73 -5.57 11.29 10.78
CA ALA A 73 -5.01 12.42 10.03
C ALA A 73 -4.60 13.58 10.94
N HIS A 74 -5.39 13.88 11.97
CA HIS A 74 -5.07 14.90 12.97
C HIS A 74 -3.82 14.53 13.77
N GLU A 75 -3.70 13.29 14.23
CA GLU A 75 -2.53 12.82 14.96
C GLU A 75 -1.25 12.90 14.12
N PHE A 76 -1.32 12.52 12.84
CA PHE A 76 -0.18 12.71 11.92
C PHE A 76 0.14 14.19 11.69
N ALA A 77 -0.85 15.05 11.59
CA ALA A 77 -0.64 16.49 11.42
C ALA A 77 0.03 17.10 12.67
N GLU A 78 -0.37 16.73 13.87
CA GLU A 78 0.28 17.18 15.11
C GLU A 78 1.73 16.69 15.22
N ALA A 79 2.02 15.46 14.76
CA ALA A 79 3.35 14.89 14.77
C ALA A 79 4.22 15.33 13.57
N SER A 80 3.71 16.14 12.65
CA SER A 80 4.37 16.49 11.39
C SER A 80 5.75 17.10 11.57
N ASP A 81 5.93 17.94 12.56
CA ASP A 81 7.24 18.55 12.87
C ASP A 81 8.27 17.52 13.32
N ALA A 82 7.87 16.54 14.12
CA ALA A 82 8.74 15.47 14.56
C ALA A 82 9.16 14.58 13.39
N PHE A 83 8.26 14.23 12.49
CA PHE A 83 8.59 13.49 11.26
C PHE A 83 9.53 14.27 10.37
N ARG A 84 9.27 15.55 10.15
CA ARG A 84 10.13 16.41 9.33
C ARG A 84 11.53 16.54 9.92
N LYS A 85 11.68 16.70 11.22
CA LYS A 85 12.98 16.72 11.91
C LYS A 85 13.74 15.39 11.76
N ALA A 86 13.03 14.26 11.69
CA ALA A 86 13.60 12.96 11.41
C ALA A 86 13.92 12.74 9.92
N GLY A 87 13.62 13.70 9.06
CA GLY A 87 13.81 13.59 7.61
C GLY A 87 12.75 12.77 6.89
N ALA A 88 11.66 12.41 7.57
CA ALA A 88 10.60 11.59 7.03
C ALA A 88 9.44 12.44 6.49
N ARG A 89 8.76 11.90 5.48
CA ARG A 89 7.50 12.44 4.94
C ARG A 89 6.35 11.50 5.29
N VAL A 90 5.19 12.07 5.54
CA VAL A 90 3.95 11.33 5.82
C VAL A 90 2.98 11.52 4.67
N VAL A 91 2.49 10.41 4.13
CA VAL A 91 1.55 10.39 3.00
C VAL A 91 0.38 9.49 3.36
N GLY A 92 -0.82 10.03 3.38
CA GLY A 92 -2.07 9.27 3.47
C GLY A 92 -2.57 8.89 2.09
N LEU A 93 -2.98 7.65 1.90
CA LEU A 93 -3.47 7.10 0.64
C LEU A 93 -4.87 6.52 0.81
N SER A 94 -5.78 6.89 -0.09
CA SER A 94 -7.15 6.40 -0.16
C SER A 94 -7.48 5.94 -1.58
N ALA A 95 -8.51 5.10 -1.70
CA ALA A 95 -9.10 4.76 -2.99
C ALA A 95 -10.10 5.81 -3.48
N ASP A 96 -10.42 6.83 -2.67
CA ASP A 96 -11.32 7.90 -3.05
C ASP A 96 -10.72 8.76 -4.16
N PRO A 97 -11.55 9.26 -5.10
CA PRO A 97 -11.07 10.24 -6.08
C PRO A 97 -10.67 11.55 -5.41
N ILE A 98 -9.74 12.26 -6.04
CA ILE A 98 -9.41 13.65 -5.66
C ILE A 98 -10.43 14.56 -6.32
N GLU A 99 -11.28 15.20 -5.53
CA GLU A 99 -12.24 16.22 -5.96
C GLU A 99 -11.88 17.57 -5.37
#